data_60a6e86b45fca669ccf569fdc0036212
#
_entry.id   60a6e86b45fca669ccf569fdc0036212
#
_cell.length_a   1.000
_cell.length_b   1.000
_cell.length_c   1.000
_cell.angle_alpha   90.00
_cell.angle_beta   90.00
_cell.angle_gamma   90.00
#
_symmetry.space_group_name_H-M   'P 1'
#
loop_
_entity.id
_entity.type
_entity.pdbx_description
1 polymer ?
#
loop_
_entity_poly.entity_id
_entity_poly.type
_entity_poly.pdbx_seq_one_letter_code
_entity_poly.pdbx_strand_id
1 'polypeptide(L)'
;MNRQNRRQMLRLYLGMLLSILLASLFFSGLYRFNNKYTQHTTQPINGLLILSEADMEQHPSRYLWHDWAYYPNVLLTPADFQDGDPDRYMTYVNLQSGNRMDLSGQSGQTQLGCGTYLLRIQVPSTRISYSLGMPEVFSAYQLYINGDPALSIGNPDPDHYR
;
A
#
# COMPACT_ATOMS: atom_id res chain seq x y z
N MET A 1 5.27 52.34 29.12
CA MET A 1 5.86 50.99 29.06
C MET A 1 7.38 51.13 29.01
N ASN A 2 8.06 50.61 30.06
CA ASN A 2 9.49 50.83 30.29
C ASN A 2 10.31 50.11 29.20
N ARG A 3 11.38 50.72 28.64
CA ARG A 3 12.25 50.13 27.58
C ARG A 3 12.80 48.74 27.95
N GLN A 4 12.96 48.48 29.22
CA GLN A 4 13.44 47.20 29.79
C GLN A 4 12.39 46.10 29.62
N ASN A 5 11.12 46.36 29.91
CA ASN A 5 10.02 45.43 29.73
C ASN A 5 9.81 45.06 28.25
N ARG A 6 9.97 46.03 27.34
CA ARG A 6 9.87 45.78 25.89
C ARG A 6 10.95 44.86 25.39
N ARG A 7 12.20 44.97 25.89
CA ARG A 7 13.30 44.10 25.53
C ARG A 7 13.11 42.66 26.08
N GLN A 8 12.58 42.52 27.29
CA GLN A 8 12.27 41.21 27.86
C GLN A 8 11.14 40.53 27.09
N MET A 9 10.07 41.20 26.77
CA MET A 9 8.98 40.68 25.93
C MET A 9 9.47 40.26 24.54
N LEU A 10 10.32 41.07 23.92
CA LEU A 10 10.90 40.76 22.61
C LEU A 10 11.76 39.44 22.68
N ARG A 11 12.55 39.26 23.75
CA ARG A 11 13.35 38.04 23.93
C ARG A 11 12.45 36.82 24.16
N LEU A 12 11.33 36.95 24.90
CA LEU A 12 10.38 35.88 25.09
C LEU A 12 9.72 35.48 23.78
N TYR A 13 9.23 36.46 22.99
CA TYR A 13 8.64 36.16 21.69
C TYR A 13 9.65 35.54 20.71
N LEU A 14 10.89 36.02 20.70
CA LEU A 14 11.95 35.43 19.87
C LEU A 14 12.25 33.98 20.29
N GLY A 15 12.31 33.71 21.60
CA GLY A 15 12.48 32.36 22.14
C GLY A 15 11.34 31.42 21.77
N MET A 16 10.10 31.88 21.88
CA MET A 16 8.93 31.10 21.46
C MET A 16 8.96 30.79 19.95
N LEU A 17 9.28 31.80 19.15
CA LEU A 17 9.33 31.68 17.70
C LEU A 17 10.44 30.68 17.27
N LEU A 18 11.61 30.75 17.93
CA LEU A 18 12.72 29.83 17.72
C LEU A 18 12.32 28.39 18.12
N SER A 19 11.62 28.22 19.24
CA SER A 19 11.17 26.89 19.70
C SER A 19 10.19 26.27 18.70
N ILE A 20 9.24 27.05 18.18
CA ILE A 20 8.26 26.58 17.17
C ILE A 20 9.00 26.21 15.88
N LEU A 21 9.98 27.01 15.45
CA LEU A 21 10.78 26.72 14.26
C LEU A 21 11.56 25.42 14.41
N LEU A 22 12.24 25.22 15.54
CA LEU A 22 12.99 24.00 15.83
C LEU A 22 12.10 22.76 15.88
N ALA A 23 10.93 22.86 16.53
CA ALA A 23 9.96 21.78 16.57
C ALA A 23 9.45 21.45 15.14
N SER A 24 9.13 22.46 14.35
CA SER A 24 8.69 22.25 12.95
C SER A 24 9.74 21.59 12.09
N LEU A 25 11.02 21.99 12.23
CA LEU A 25 12.13 21.36 11.52
C LEU A 25 12.34 19.90 11.96
N PHE A 26 12.23 19.64 13.26
CA PHE A 26 12.37 18.30 13.81
C PHE A 26 11.27 17.37 13.28
N PHE A 27 9.99 17.79 13.37
CA PHE A 27 8.88 17.00 12.86
C PHE A 27 8.91 16.85 11.33
N SER A 28 9.35 17.87 10.60
CA SER A 28 9.56 17.78 9.15
C SER A 28 10.65 16.76 8.80
N GLY A 29 11.73 16.74 9.57
CA GLY A 29 12.80 15.74 9.44
C GLY A 29 12.32 14.32 9.71
N LEU A 30 11.58 14.13 10.83
CA LEU A 30 10.96 12.84 11.16
C LEU A 30 9.98 12.39 10.07
N TYR A 31 9.15 13.29 9.58
CA TYR A 31 8.19 13.00 8.51
C TYR A 31 8.91 12.52 7.25
N ARG A 32 9.98 13.22 6.81
CA ARG A 32 10.76 12.82 5.65
C ARG A 32 11.47 11.48 5.83
N PHE A 33 12.02 11.25 7.03
CA PHE A 33 12.72 9.99 7.34
C PHE A 33 11.75 8.79 7.40
N ASN A 34 10.57 8.98 7.96
CA ASN A 34 9.58 7.91 8.14
C ASN A 34 8.55 7.81 7.01
N ASN A 35 8.58 8.73 6.04
CA ASN A 35 7.58 8.76 4.97
C ASN A 35 7.91 7.75 3.87
N LYS A 36 7.44 6.52 4.07
CA LYS A 36 7.52 5.42 3.10
C LYS A 36 6.58 5.62 1.91
N TYR A 37 5.56 6.47 2.05
CA TYR A 37 4.48 6.63 1.07
C TYR A 37 4.87 7.49 -0.14
N THR A 38 5.88 8.35 -0.02
CA THR A 38 6.33 9.25 -1.10
C THR A 38 7.66 8.84 -1.72
N GLN A 39 8.22 7.70 -1.34
CA GLN A 39 9.44 7.21 -1.97
C GLN A 39 9.14 6.73 -3.38
N HIS A 40 9.89 7.23 -4.35
CA HIS A 40 9.88 6.72 -5.72
C HIS A 40 10.59 5.37 -5.75
N THR A 41 9.82 4.31 -5.55
CA THR A 41 10.32 2.93 -5.65
C THR A 41 9.83 2.30 -6.94
N THR A 42 10.54 1.30 -7.44
CA THR A 42 10.09 0.48 -8.54
C THR A 42 8.69 -0.07 -8.22
N GLN A 43 7.74 0.21 -9.10
CA GLN A 43 6.34 -0.20 -8.94
C GLN A 43 5.99 -1.33 -9.90
N PRO A 44 4.98 -2.14 -9.59
CA PRO A 44 4.44 -3.12 -10.52
C PRO A 44 3.96 -2.46 -11.81
N ILE A 45 4.10 -3.17 -12.91
CA ILE A 45 3.55 -2.81 -14.22
C ILE A 45 2.82 -4.05 -14.75
N ASN A 46 1.57 -3.90 -15.11
CA ASN A 46 0.74 -4.99 -15.62
C ASN A 46 0.78 -6.27 -14.75
N GLY A 47 0.62 -6.10 -13.45
CA GLY A 47 0.60 -7.22 -12.50
C GLY A 47 1.97 -7.89 -12.26
N LEU A 48 3.07 -7.31 -12.73
CA LEU A 48 4.43 -7.83 -12.56
C LEU A 48 5.35 -6.79 -11.92
N LEU A 49 6.03 -7.16 -10.85
CA LEU A 49 7.09 -6.39 -10.21
C LEU A 49 8.41 -7.14 -10.36
N ILE A 50 9.40 -6.50 -10.98
CA ILE A 50 10.75 -7.06 -11.09
C ILE A 50 11.66 -6.23 -10.18
N LEU A 51 12.29 -6.89 -9.21
CA LEU A 51 13.20 -6.28 -8.25
C LEU A 51 14.64 -6.66 -8.55
N SER A 52 15.51 -5.67 -8.56
CA SER A 52 16.96 -5.84 -8.60
C SER A 52 17.57 -5.84 -7.19
N GLU A 53 18.83 -6.28 -7.07
CA GLU A 53 19.57 -6.18 -5.80
C GLU A 53 19.68 -4.71 -5.35
N ALA A 54 19.95 -3.79 -6.28
CA ALA A 54 20.03 -2.36 -5.99
C ALA A 54 18.69 -1.79 -5.46
N ASP A 55 17.55 -2.23 -6.00
CA ASP A 55 16.23 -1.86 -5.49
C ASP A 55 16.02 -2.31 -4.04
N MET A 56 16.51 -3.49 -3.70
CA MET A 56 16.39 -4.05 -2.35
C MET A 56 17.29 -3.37 -1.33
N GLU A 57 18.49 -2.97 -1.74
CA GLU A 57 19.45 -2.24 -0.88
C GLU A 57 18.98 -0.81 -0.63
N GLN A 58 18.54 -0.10 -1.66
CA GLN A 58 18.10 1.28 -1.55
C GLN A 58 16.73 1.43 -0.89
N HIS A 59 15.83 0.50 -1.16
CA HIS A 59 14.45 0.53 -0.69
C HIS A 59 14.02 -0.84 -0.16
N PRO A 60 14.48 -1.24 1.03
CA PRO A 60 14.17 -2.55 1.62
C PRO A 60 12.68 -2.72 1.97
N SER A 61 11.94 -1.62 2.03
CA SER A 61 10.51 -1.61 2.31
C SER A 61 9.78 -0.75 1.27
N ARG A 62 8.69 -1.28 0.71
CA ARG A 62 7.90 -0.59 -0.32
C ARG A 62 6.41 -0.93 -0.21
N TYR A 63 5.58 -0.04 -0.74
CA TYR A 63 4.15 -0.28 -0.87
C TYR A 63 3.85 -0.86 -2.24
N LEU A 64 3.05 -1.92 -2.27
CA LEU A 64 2.63 -2.62 -3.48
C LEU A 64 1.18 -2.25 -3.78
N TRP A 65 0.94 -1.09 -4.34
CA TRP A 65 -0.43 -0.60 -4.57
C TRP A 65 -0.77 -0.30 -6.03
N HIS A 66 0.21 -0.39 -6.95
CA HIS A 66 -0.01 -0.09 -8.36
C HIS A 66 -0.19 -1.37 -9.19
N ASP A 67 -1.03 -1.27 -10.22
CA ASP A 67 -1.15 -2.20 -11.33
C ASP A 67 -1.29 -3.68 -10.94
N TRP A 68 -2.08 -3.99 -9.92
CA TRP A 68 -2.45 -5.37 -9.63
C TRP A 68 -3.41 -5.90 -10.70
N ALA A 69 -3.19 -7.11 -11.19
CA ALA A 69 -4.18 -7.80 -12.00
C ALA A 69 -5.39 -8.13 -11.12
N TYR A 70 -6.58 -7.77 -11.59
CA TYR A 70 -7.85 -7.95 -10.90
C TYR A 70 -8.85 -8.68 -11.77
N TYR A 71 -9.39 -9.76 -11.23
CA TYR A 71 -10.44 -10.57 -11.83
C TYR A 71 -11.75 -10.30 -11.09
N PRO A 72 -12.64 -9.49 -11.64
CA PRO A 72 -13.88 -9.13 -10.97
C PRO A 72 -14.89 -10.29 -10.91
N ASN A 73 -15.69 -10.34 -9.86
CA ASN A 73 -16.80 -11.27 -9.65
C ASN A 73 -16.40 -12.75 -9.69
N VAL A 74 -15.14 -13.08 -9.39
CA VAL A 74 -14.68 -14.47 -9.32
C VAL A 74 -13.63 -14.64 -8.22
N LEU A 75 -13.74 -15.72 -7.47
CA LEU A 75 -12.73 -16.17 -6.51
C LEU A 75 -11.89 -17.27 -7.16
N LEU A 76 -10.73 -16.89 -7.67
CA LEU A 76 -9.77 -17.80 -8.25
C LEU A 76 -8.83 -18.34 -7.18
N THR A 77 -8.39 -19.57 -7.36
CA THR A 77 -7.43 -20.24 -6.52
C THR A 77 -6.11 -20.43 -7.27
N PRO A 78 -5.01 -20.80 -6.60
CA PRO A 78 -3.75 -21.09 -7.29
C PRO A 78 -3.86 -22.16 -8.39
N ALA A 79 -4.80 -23.09 -8.26
CA ALA A 79 -5.04 -24.13 -9.26
C ALA A 79 -5.49 -23.55 -10.62
N ASP A 80 -6.22 -22.43 -10.58
CA ASP A 80 -6.71 -21.78 -11.80
C ASP A 80 -5.60 -21.11 -12.63
N PHE A 81 -4.39 -20.98 -12.07
CA PHE A 81 -3.22 -20.37 -12.70
C PHE A 81 -2.13 -21.36 -13.09
N GLN A 82 -2.35 -22.68 -12.96
CA GLN A 82 -1.33 -23.70 -13.22
C GLN A 82 -0.93 -23.77 -14.70
N ASP A 83 -1.89 -23.58 -15.58
CA ASP A 83 -1.68 -23.64 -17.04
C ASP A 83 -1.50 -22.25 -17.67
N GLY A 84 -1.26 -21.23 -16.85
CA GLY A 84 -1.15 -19.83 -17.27
C GLY A 84 -2.26 -18.98 -16.71
N ASP A 85 -2.44 -17.78 -17.26
CA ASP A 85 -3.53 -16.90 -16.84
C ASP A 85 -4.88 -17.45 -17.33
N PRO A 86 -5.89 -17.49 -16.46
CA PRO A 86 -7.20 -17.99 -16.84
C PRO A 86 -7.84 -17.10 -17.93
N ASP A 87 -8.52 -17.72 -18.88
CA ASP A 87 -9.28 -17.04 -19.95
C ASP A 87 -10.53 -16.38 -19.36
N ARG A 88 -10.33 -15.29 -18.65
CA ARG A 88 -11.38 -14.49 -18.00
C ARG A 88 -11.10 -13.01 -18.13
N TYR A 89 -12.14 -12.21 -18.07
CA TYR A 89 -11.97 -10.74 -18.03
C TYR A 89 -11.08 -10.34 -16.84
N MET A 90 -10.05 -9.57 -17.13
CA MET A 90 -9.10 -9.05 -16.17
C MET A 90 -8.80 -7.58 -16.48
N THR A 91 -8.55 -6.81 -15.46
CA THR A 91 -8.10 -5.41 -15.58
C THR A 91 -6.98 -5.14 -14.58
N TYR A 92 -6.28 -4.02 -14.74
CA TYR A 92 -5.26 -3.60 -13.77
C TYR A 92 -5.82 -2.50 -12.88
N VAL A 93 -5.56 -2.62 -11.57
CA VAL A 93 -6.11 -1.72 -10.56
C VAL A 93 -5.05 -1.25 -9.57
N ASN A 94 -5.27 -0.04 -9.04
CA ASN A 94 -4.43 0.53 -7.99
C ASN A 94 -5.12 0.37 -6.63
N LEU A 95 -4.42 -0.23 -5.67
CA LEU A 95 -4.89 -0.47 -4.30
C LEU A 95 -4.64 0.75 -3.40
N GLN A 96 -4.97 1.96 -3.82
CA GLN A 96 -4.69 3.16 -3.03
C GLN A 96 -5.61 3.26 -1.82
N SER A 97 -5.01 3.46 -0.64
CA SER A 97 -5.73 3.71 0.61
C SER A 97 -6.62 4.95 0.49
N GLY A 98 -7.91 4.79 0.75
CA GLY A 98 -8.88 5.89 0.81
C GLY A 98 -9.67 6.16 -0.48
N ASN A 99 -9.24 5.73 -1.63
CA ASN A 99 -10.11 5.66 -2.78
C ASN A 99 -10.90 4.35 -2.68
N ARG A 100 -12.20 4.47 -2.51
CA ARG A 100 -13.10 3.36 -2.80
C ARG A 100 -12.72 2.86 -4.17
N MET A 101 -12.35 1.58 -4.27
CA MET A 101 -12.20 0.96 -5.57
C MET A 101 -13.49 1.23 -6.33
N ASP A 102 -13.42 2.07 -7.34
CA ASP A 102 -14.49 2.17 -8.30
C ASP A 102 -14.41 0.92 -9.18
N LEU A 103 -14.88 -0.18 -8.63
CA LEU A 103 -15.05 -1.46 -9.35
C LEU A 103 -16.20 -1.37 -10.33
N SER A 104 -16.94 -0.27 -10.31
CA SER A 104 -18.06 -0.01 -11.19
C SER A 104 -17.58 0.73 -12.44
N GLY A 105 -16.97 0.03 -13.36
CA GLY A 105 -17.09 0.45 -14.76
C GLY A 105 -18.55 0.50 -15.22
N GLN A 106 -19.49 0.32 -14.31
CA GLN A 106 -20.94 0.42 -14.48
C GLN A 106 -21.52 1.25 -13.33
N SER A 107 -21.81 2.49 -13.62
CA SER A 107 -22.53 3.40 -12.74
C SER A 107 -23.80 2.73 -12.17
N GLY A 108 -23.85 2.58 -10.86
CA GLY A 108 -25.11 2.34 -10.13
C GLY A 108 -25.26 1.02 -9.39
N GLN A 109 -24.29 0.13 -9.33
CA GLN A 109 -24.40 -1.08 -8.49
C GLN A 109 -23.61 -0.96 -7.18
N THR A 110 -24.24 -1.39 -6.12
CA THR A 110 -23.75 -1.48 -4.75
C THR A 110 -22.37 -2.15 -4.70
N GLN A 111 -21.47 -1.58 -3.90
CA GLN A 111 -20.07 -1.98 -3.66
C GLN A 111 -19.91 -3.38 -2.99
N LEU A 112 -20.83 -4.29 -3.23
CA LEU A 112 -20.80 -5.66 -2.74
C LEU A 112 -20.40 -6.53 -3.93
N GLY A 113 -19.17 -7.02 -3.90
CA GLY A 113 -18.65 -7.90 -4.93
C GLY A 113 -17.48 -8.71 -4.41
N CYS A 114 -17.18 -9.81 -5.06
CA CYS A 114 -15.97 -10.57 -4.87
C CYS A 114 -14.98 -10.32 -6.01
N GLY A 115 -13.74 -10.71 -5.84
CA GLY A 115 -12.75 -10.66 -6.90
C GLY A 115 -11.42 -11.20 -6.45
N THR A 116 -10.59 -11.53 -7.41
CA THR A 116 -9.24 -12.04 -7.16
C THR A 116 -8.21 -11.01 -7.61
N TYR A 117 -7.26 -10.73 -6.74
CA TYR A 117 -6.10 -9.89 -7.03
C TYR A 117 -4.88 -10.77 -7.20
N LEU A 118 -4.10 -10.49 -8.23
CA LEU A 118 -2.85 -11.19 -8.51
C LEU A 118 -1.72 -10.19 -8.70
N LEU A 119 -0.60 -10.43 -8.02
CA LEU A 119 0.67 -9.75 -8.27
C LEU A 119 1.78 -10.78 -8.35
N ARG A 120 2.55 -10.73 -9.43
CA ARG A 120 3.76 -11.52 -9.60
C ARG A 120 4.96 -10.68 -9.20
N ILE A 121 5.82 -11.22 -8.33
CA ILE A 121 7.02 -10.52 -7.87
C ILE A 121 8.23 -11.38 -8.21
N GLN A 122 9.08 -10.87 -9.08
CA GLN A 122 10.37 -11.49 -9.37
C GLN A 122 11.42 -10.86 -8.45
N VAL A 123 11.99 -11.68 -7.58
CA VAL A 123 13.02 -11.28 -6.62
C VAL A 123 14.42 -11.65 -7.10
N PRO A 124 15.47 -10.89 -6.75
CA PRO A 124 16.83 -11.13 -7.21
C PRO A 124 17.46 -12.37 -6.58
N SER A 125 17.01 -12.76 -5.39
CA SER A 125 17.56 -13.92 -4.67
C SER A 125 16.47 -14.60 -3.83
N THR A 126 16.46 -15.93 -3.87
CA THR A 126 15.62 -16.77 -3.00
C THR A 126 16.30 -17.15 -1.69
N ARG A 127 17.53 -16.69 -1.46
CA ARG A 127 18.32 -17.02 -0.24
C ARG A 127 18.00 -16.10 0.94
N ILE A 128 17.28 -15.00 0.70
CA ILE A 128 16.86 -14.06 1.73
C ILE A 128 15.37 -14.22 2.02
N SER A 129 14.98 -13.95 3.26
CA SER A 129 13.57 -13.95 3.65
C SER A 129 12.93 -12.63 3.31
N TYR A 130 11.76 -12.69 2.69
CA TYR A 130 10.91 -11.54 2.44
C TYR A 130 9.71 -11.58 3.37
N SER A 131 9.22 -10.43 3.79
CA SER A 131 7.99 -10.32 4.58
C SER A 131 6.98 -9.44 3.87
N LEU A 132 5.72 -9.88 3.89
CA LEU A 132 4.58 -9.14 3.36
C LEU A 132 3.73 -8.64 4.53
N GLY A 133 3.60 -7.33 4.66
CA GLY A 133 2.65 -6.71 5.58
C GLY A 133 1.33 -6.43 4.86
N MET A 134 0.25 -7.03 5.35
CA MET A 134 -1.09 -6.71 4.86
C MET A 134 -1.64 -5.51 5.63
N PRO A 135 -2.15 -4.46 4.95
CA PRO A 135 -2.90 -3.40 5.61
C PRO A 135 -4.25 -3.94 6.11
N GLU A 136 -4.97 -3.10 6.84
CA GLU A 136 -6.34 -3.43 7.24
C GLU A 136 -7.23 -3.63 6.00
N VAL A 137 -7.73 -4.85 5.84
CA VAL A 137 -8.70 -5.22 4.79
C VAL A 137 -10.03 -5.47 5.48
N PHE A 138 -11.03 -4.62 5.19
CA PHE A 138 -12.35 -4.67 5.82
C PHE A 138 -13.32 -5.65 5.11
N SER A 139 -12.80 -6.77 4.62
CA SER A 139 -13.61 -7.81 3.97
C SER A 139 -13.04 -9.18 4.28
N ALA A 140 -13.83 -10.23 4.07
CA ALA A 140 -13.32 -11.59 4.09
C ALA A 140 -12.36 -11.80 2.92
N TYR A 141 -11.20 -12.46 3.16
CA TYR A 141 -10.24 -12.77 2.10
C TYR A 141 -9.41 -14.01 2.43
N GLN A 142 -8.90 -14.63 1.39
CA GLN A 142 -7.90 -15.69 1.43
C GLN A 142 -6.65 -15.19 0.71
N LEU A 143 -5.50 -15.23 1.38
CA LEU A 143 -4.21 -14.90 0.79
C LEU A 143 -3.46 -16.18 0.45
N TYR A 144 -2.91 -16.23 -0.75
CA TYR A 144 -1.98 -17.28 -1.19
C TYR A 144 -0.64 -16.65 -1.51
N ILE A 145 0.45 -17.35 -1.16
CA ILE A 145 1.82 -16.99 -1.51
C ILE A 145 2.47 -18.18 -2.18
N ASN A 146 2.92 -18.03 -3.42
CA ASN A 146 3.49 -19.09 -4.25
C ASN A 146 2.59 -20.35 -4.38
N GLY A 147 1.28 -20.15 -4.34
CA GLY A 147 0.31 -21.24 -4.43
C GLY A 147 -0.14 -21.81 -3.08
N ASP A 148 0.58 -21.54 -2.01
CA ASP A 148 0.24 -22.03 -0.67
C ASP A 148 -0.68 -21.04 0.08
N PRO A 149 -1.68 -21.52 0.82
CA PRO A 149 -2.53 -20.66 1.65
C PRO A 149 -1.71 -20.09 2.81
N ALA A 150 -1.61 -18.75 2.87
CA ALA A 150 -0.81 -18.05 3.88
C ALA A 150 -1.67 -17.43 4.99
N LEU A 151 -2.85 -16.93 4.67
CA LEU A 151 -3.74 -16.24 5.62
C LEU A 151 -5.18 -16.35 5.15
N SER A 152 -6.11 -16.55 6.10
CA SER A 152 -7.55 -16.51 5.86
C SER A 152 -8.22 -15.63 6.90
N ILE A 153 -9.03 -14.67 6.46
CA ILE A 153 -9.85 -13.82 7.32
C ILE A 153 -11.30 -13.94 6.84
N GLY A 154 -12.16 -14.39 7.75
CA GLY A 154 -13.55 -14.66 7.40
C GLY A 154 -13.70 -15.84 6.44
N ASN A 155 -14.80 -15.86 5.73
CA ASN A 155 -15.08 -16.82 4.66
C ASN A 155 -15.45 -16.06 3.39
N PRO A 156 -14.53 -15.88 2.45
CA PRO A 156 -14.88 -15.26 1.17
C PRO A 156 -15.84 -16.16 0.41
N ASP A 157 -17.05 -15.68 0.18
CA ASP A 157 -18.12 -16.39 -0.51
C ASP A 157 -18.73 -15.45 -1.54
N PRO A 158 -18.78 -15.83 -2.83
CA PRO A 158 -19.35 -14.99 -3.87
C PRO A 158 -20.86 -14.79 -3.73
N ASP A 159 -21.55 -15.71 -3.05
CA ASP A 159 -23.02 -15.73 -2.97
C ASP A 159 -23.55 -15.20 -1.62
N HIS A 160 -22.72 -15.14 -0.59
CA HIS A 160 -23.13 -14.76 0.77
C HIS A 160 -22.22 -13.66 1.34
N TYR A 161 -22.52 -12.43 0.98
CA TYR A 161 -21.91 -11.25 1.60
C TYR A 161 -22.50 -11.01 3.00
N ARG A 162 -21.79 -11.40 4.03
CA ARG A 162 -22.14 -11.10 5.43
C ARG A 162 -21.00 -10.41 6.14
#